data_678e6118b1984c538494d8f2b00999cc
#
_entry.id   678e6118b1984c538494d8f2b00999cc
#
_cell.length_a   1.000
_cell.length_b   1.000
_cell.length_c   1.000
_cell.angle_alpha   90.00
_cell.angle_beta   90.00
_cell.angle_gamma   90.00
#
_symmetry.space_group_name_H-M   'P 1'
#
loop_
_entity.id
_entity.type
_entity.pdbx_description
1 polymer ?
#
loop_
_entity_poly.entity_id
_entity_poly.type
_entity_poly.pdbx_seq_one_letter_code
_entity_poly.pdbx_strand_id
1 'polypeptide(L)'
;MCIGFALLWLGAAKLILSYVADEFTVTTFNESLPIRLAIAILVSGCVILISVLGYTLEDQKEQERRKNESERIVRDAELYKLRQQLQPHFLFNSLNSISALVISQPSEARRMIQQLSDYLRSTLKKEEHMWVMLSEELEYLELYLDIEKVRFGHRLTTDIRCEESALAMRLPAMLLQPIVENAIKFGLYDTTDDITIGMDCAVKEQMLVITVKNPFDAEISHPGKGTGFGLSSVQRRLSLLFARNDLLSTSVVGNAFITQVKIPGQ
;
A
#
# COMPACT_ATOMS: atom_id res chain seq x y z
N MET A 1 8.40 49.24 8.87
CA MET A 1 9.48 49.52 9.83
C MET A 1 10.61 50.38 9.23
N CYS A 2 11.20 50.05 8.08
CA CYS A 2 12.34 50.78 7.47
C CYS A 2 12.08 52.26 7.20
N ILE A 3 10.90 52.62 6.67
CA ILE A 3 10.55 54.04 6.37
C ILE A 3 10.45 54.86 7.67
N GLY A 4 9.86 54.28 8.74
CA GLY A 4 9.78 54.92 10.05
C GLY A 4 11.16 55.19 10.66
N PHE A 5 12.09 54.23 10.48
CA PHE A 5 13.46 54.36 10.97
C PHE A 5 14.23 55.44 10.19
N ALA A 6 14.05 55.51 8.88
CA ALA A 6 14.66 56.58 8.04
C ALA A 6 14.14 57.98 8.39
N LEU A 7 12.84 58.11 8.66
CA LEU A 7 12.23 59.37 9.10
C LEU A 7 12.74 59.82 10.48
N LEU A 8 12.81 58.86 11.43
CA LEU A 8 13.36 59.12 12.77
C LEU A 8 14.84 59.53 12.69
N TRP A 9 15.64 58.88 11.85
CA TRP A 9 17.06 59.20 11.67
C TRP A 9 17.28 60.56 11.05
N LEU A 10 16.51 60.93 10.02
CA LEU A 10 16.55 62.26 9.41
C LEU A 10 16.09 63.36 10.36
N GLY A 11 15.06 63.09 11.20
CA GLY A 11 14.60 64.00 12.25
C GLY A 11 15.66 64.21 13.35
N ALA A 12 16.32 63.15 13.79
CA ALA A 12 17.40 63.22 14.78
C ALA A 12 18.62 63.96 14.20
N ALA A 13 19.00 63.68 12.96
CA ALA A 13 20.09 64.38 12.28
C ALA A 13 19.82 65.90 12.15
N LYS A 14 18.58 66.26 11.81
CA LYS A 14 18.16 67.64 11.76
C LYS A 14 18.26 68.36 13.12
N LEU A 15 17.85 67.70 14.16
CA LEU A 15 17.86 68.19 15.54
C LEU A 15 19.31 68.41 16.03
N ILE A 16 20.20 67.44 15.76
CA ILE A 16 21.63 67.56 16.12
C ILE A 16 22.30 68.72 15.36
N LEU A 17 22.06 68.82 14.03
CA LEU A 17 22.61 69.87 13.22
C LEU A 17 22.16 71.30 13.64
N SER A 18 20.90 71.40 14.08
CA SER A 18 20.38 72.68 14.56
C SER A 18 21.05 73.22 15.84
N TYR A 19 21.68 72.30 16.61
CA TYR A 19 22.37 72.62 17.85
C TYR A 19 23.89 72.88 17.68
N VAL A 20 24.51 72.28 16.67
CA VAL A 20 25.97 72.16 16.57
C VAL A 20 26.53 72.91 15.31
N ALA A 21 25.72 73.16 14.28
CA ALA A 21 26.17 73.61 12.98
C ALA A 21 25.81 75.06 12.69
N ASP A 22 26.58 75.66 11.80
CA ASP A 22 26.36 77.02 11.29
C ASP A 22 25.05 77.10 10.48
N GLU A 23 24.49 78.35 10.42
CA GLU A 23 23.22 78.65 9.73
C GLU A 23 23.23 78.19 8.25
N PHE A 24 24.41 78.35 7.58
CA PHE A 24 24.63 77.91 6.21
C PHE A 24 24.47 76.37 6.08
N THR A 25 24.98 75.60 7.03
CA THR A 25 24.92 74.13 7.03
C THR A 25 23.50 73.65 7.27
N VAL A 26 22.75 74.32 8.15
CA VAL A 26 21.33 73.99 8.44
C VAL A 26 20.45 74.31 7.22
N THR A 27 20.69 75.43 6.52
CA THR A 27 19.95 75.75 5.28
C THR A 27 20.20 74.74 4.19
N THR A 28 21.46 74.39 3.93
CA THR A 28 21.83 73.35 2.92
C THR A 28 21.25 72.00 3.23
N PHE A 29 21.19 71.61 4.51
CA PHE A 29 20.54 70.37 4.93
C PHE A 29 19.03 70.37 4.66
N ASN A 30 18.36 71.52 4.96
CA ASN A 30 16.91 71.63 4.71
C ASN A 30 16.59 71.66 3.20
N GLU A 31 17.39 72.27 2.35
CA GLU A 31 17.23 72.24 0.90
C GLU A 31 17.43 70.82 0.32
N SER A 32 18.37 70.07 0.88
CA SER A 32 18.64 68.72 0.44
C SER A 32 17.66 67.65 1.03
N LEU A 33 16.82 68.03 1.98
CA LEU A 33 15.89 67.11 2.68
C LEU A 33 14.94 66.27 1.75
N PRO A 34 14.31 66.92 0.70
CA PRO A 34 13.42 66.14 -0.19
C PRO A 34 14.18 65.06 -1.00
N ILE A 35 15.41 65.37 -1.41
CA ILE A 35 16.25 64.41 -2.15
C ILE A 35 16.65 63.27 -1.26
N ARG A 36 17.02 63.50 -0.01
CA ARG A 36 17.37 62.47 0.97
C ARG A 36 16.18 61.58 1.31
N LEU A 37 14.99 62.16 1.44
CA LEU A 37 13.74 61.42 1.64
C LEU A 37 13.42 60.52 0.44
N ALA A 38 13.57 61.06 -0.80
CA ALA A 38 13.34 60.26 -2.01
C ALA A 38 14.30 59.07 -2.10
N ILE A 39 15.60 59.26 -1.79
CA ILE A 39 16.59 58.19 -1.77
C ILE A 39 16.25 57.18 -0.67
N ALA A 40 15.88 57.61 0.53
CA ALA A 40 15.52 56.70 1.62
C ALA A 40 14.30 55.86 1.29
N ILE A 41 13.28 56.41 0.64
CA ILE A 41 12.08 55.65 0.18
C ILE A 41 12.48 54.66 -0.89
N LEU A 42 13.31 55.06 -1.87
CA LEU A 42 13.74 54.19 -2.96
C LEU A 42 14.55 52.98 -2.43
N VAL A 43 15.54 53.24 -1.56
CA VAL A 43 16.35 52.19 -0.93
C VAL A 43 15.47 51.25 -0.08
N SER A 44 14.56 51.81 0.71
CA SER A 44 13.63 51.00 1.52
C SER A 44 12.73 50.12 0.64
N GLY A 45 12.24 50.67 -0.48
CA GLY A 45 11.46 49.92 -1.48
C GLY A 45 12.25 48.79 -2.10
N CYS A 46 13.50 49.00 -2.48
CA CYS A 46 14.38 47.96 -3.00
C CYS A 46 14.63 46.85 -1.97
N VAL A 47 14.89 47.17 -0.70
CA VAL A 47 15.11 46.20 0.35
C VAL A 47 13.86 45.34 0.59
N ILE A 48 12.68 45.96 0.62
CA ILE A 48 11.42 45.25 0.76
C ILE A 48 11.20 44.31 -0.43
N LEU A 49 11.41 44.77 -1.64
CA LEU A 49 11.24 44.00 -2.88
C LEU A 49 12.17 42.77 -2.91
N ILE A 50 13.44 42.95 -2.56
CA ILE A 50 14.42 41.87 -2.46
C ILE A 50 14.00 40.84 -1.37
N SER A 51 13.54 41.34 -0.22
CA SER A 51 13.10 40.47 0.87
C SER A 51 11.87 39.68 0.46
N VAL A 52 10.87 40.29 -0.16
CA VAL A 52 9.66 39.58 -0.65
C VAL A 52 10.04 38.55 -1.70
N LEU A 53 10.92 38.91 -2.65
CA LEU A 53 11.37 37.97 -3.68
C LEU A 53 12.14 36.79 -3.07
N GLY A 54 13.00 37.04 -2.08
CA GLY A 54 13.68 35.95 -1.34
C GLY A 54 12.70 35.01 -0.68
N TYR A 55 11.72 35.54 0.04
CA TYR A 55 10.68 34.72 0.69
C TYR A 55 9.86 33.88 -0.30
N THR A 56 9.46 34.50 -1.42
CA THR A 56 8.67 33.76 -2.43
C THR A 56 9.47 32.62 -3.08
N LEU A 57 10.76 32.84 -3.33
CA LEU A 57 11.65 31.82 -3.90
C LEU A 57 11.93 30.68 -2.90
N GLU A 58 12.08 30.99 -1.62
CA GLU A 58 12.24 29.97 -0.58
C GLU A 58 10.96 29.14 -0.40
N ASP A 59 9.79 29.78 -0.38
CA ASP A 59 8.50 29.10 -0.26
C ASP A 59 8.23 28.18 -1.46
N GLN A 60 8.52 28.64 -2.68
CA GLN A 60 8.41 27.80 -3.89
C GLN A 60 9.33 26.58 -3.83
N LYS A 61 10.58 26.75 -3.39
CA LYS A 61 11.52 25.62 -3.23
C LYS A 61 11.04 24.62 -2.18
N GLU A 62 10.48 25.10 -1.09
CA GLU A 62 9.95 24.25 -0.03
C GLU A 62 8.71 23.49 -0.51
N GLN A 63 7.80 24.14 -1.24
CA GLN A 63 6.64 23.49 -1.84
C GLN A 63 7.04 22.42 -2.87
N GLU A 64 8.03 22.71 -3.70
CA GLU A 64 8.56 21.75 -4.68
C GLU A 64 9.22 20.54 -4.00
N ARG A 65 9.99 20.78 -2.93
CA ARG A 65 10.56 19.69 -2.12
C ARG A 65 9.49 18.81 -1.50
N ARG A 66 8.48 19.39 -0.89
CA ARG A 66 7.36 18.63 -0.28
C ARG A 66 6.59 17.84 -1.32
N LYS A 67 6.37 18.41 -2.51
CA LYS A 67 5.73 17.72 -3.62
C LYS A 67 6.56 16.53 -4.08
N ASN A 68 7.86 16.71 -4.32
CA ASN A 68 8.76 15.64 -4.74
C ASN A 68 8.89 14.54 -3.70
N GLU A 69 8.91 14.88 -2.41
CA GLU A 69 8.93 13.92 -1.31
C GLU A 69 7.62 13.12 -1.24
N SER A 70 6.47 13.78 -1.39
CA SER A 70 5.16 13.11 -1.45
C SER A 70 5.07 12.14 -2.64
N GLU A 71 5.49 12.56 -3.84
CA GLU A 71 5.52 11.71 -5.03
C GLU A 71 6.46 10.50 -4.85
N ARG A 72 7.59 10.71 -4.17
CA ARG A 72 8.52 9.61 -3.83
C ARG A 72 7.88 8.61 -2.87
N ILE A 73 7.23 9.07 -1.81
CA ILE A 73 6.54 8.21 -0.84
C ILE A 73 5.44 7.40 -1.54
N VAL A 74 4.64 8.01 -2.41
CA VAL A 74 3.60 7.32 -3.19
C VAL A 74 4.23 6.24 -4.08
N ARG A 75 5.28 6.56 -4.81
CA ARG A 75 6.00 5.61 -5.68
C ARG A 75 6.60 4.46 -4.89
N ASP A 76 7.23 4.73 -3.74
CA ASP A 76 7.82 3.70 -2.88
C ASP A 76 6.73 2.80 -2.28
N ALA A 77 5.57 3.35 -1.93
CA ALA A 77 4.40 2.60 -1.47
C ALA A 77 3.82 1.71 -2.58
N GLU A 78 3.75 2.20 -3.82
CA GLU A 78 3.32 1.42 -4.99
C GLU A 78 4.30 0.27 -5.29
N LEU A 79 5.62 0.55 -5.28
CA LEU A 79 6.65 -0.48 -5.45
C LEU A 79 6.63 -1.51 -4.32
N TYR A 80 6.39 -1.09 -3.09
CA TYR A 80 6.24 -2.00 -1.96
C TYR A 80 5.01 -2.88 -2.13
N LYS A 81 3.87 -2.30 -2.51
CA LYS A 81 2.64 -3.02 -2.82
C LYS A 81 2.87 -4.07 -3.92
N LEU A 82 3.51 -3.67 -5.02
CA LEU A 82 3.83 -4.57 -6.13
C LEU A 82 4.74 -5.74 -5.69
N ARG A 83 5.76 -5.48 -4.87
CA ARG A 83 6.62 -6.53 -4.32
C ARG A 83 5.88 -7.49 -3.38
N GLN A 84 4.95 -6.99 -2.59
CA GLN A 84 4.11 -7.82 -1.71
C GLN A 84 3.17 -8.73 -2.50
N GLN A 85 2.64 -8.25 -3.61
CA GLN A 85 1.71 -8.99 -4.47
C GLN A 85 2.36 -10.16 -5.20
N LEU A 86 3.63 -10.07 -5.55
CA LEU A 86 4.38 -11.15 -6.21
C LEU A 86 4.70 -12.33 -5.29
N GLN A 87 4.39 -12.26 -3.99
CA GLN A 87 4.68 -13.32 -3.01
C GLN A 87 6.09 -13.94 -3.21
N PRO A 88 7.17 -13.23 -2.85
CA PRO A 88 8.53 -13.67 -3.18
C PRO A 88 8.82 -15.11 -2.75
N HIS A 89 8.28 -15.52 -1.61
CA HIS A 89 8.45 -16.87 -1.07
C HIS A 89 7.81 -17.95 -1.97
N PHE A 90 6.62 -17.68 -2.50
CA PHE A 90 5.97 -18.59 -3.45
C PHE A 90 6.79 -18.72 -4.74
N LEU A 91 7.27 -17.61 -5.30
CA LEU A 91 8.11 -17.61 -6.50
C LEU A 91 9.41 -18.39 -6.28
N PHE A 92 10.14 -18.13 -5.19
CA PHE A 92 11.37 -18.86 -4.88
C PHE A 92 11.12 -20.36 -4.73
N ASN A 93 10.06 -20.76 -4.06
CA ASN A 93 9.70 -22.16 -3.89
C ASN A 93 9.33 -22.82 -5.22
N SER A 94 8.56 -22.12 -6.06
CA SER A 94 8.20 -22.61 -7.40
C SER A 94 9.43 -22.80 -8.29
N LEU A 95 10.36 -21.84 -8.30
CA LEU A 95 11.63 -21.94 -9.04
C LEU A 95 12.52 -23.08 -8.53
N ASN A 96 12.57 -23.29 -7.22
CA ASN A 96 13.31 -24.43 -6.63
C ASN A 96 12.69 -25.78 -7.05
N SER A 97 11.36 -25.88 -7.05
CA SER A 97 10.67 -27.09 -7.53
C SER A 97 10.91 -27.33 -9.02
N ILE A 98 10.84 -26.30 -9.85
CA ILE A 98 11.19 -26.38 -11.28
C ILE A 98 12.63 -26.89 -11.44
N SER A 99 13.59 -26.31 -10.71
CA SER A 99 14.99 -26.72 -10.78
C SER A 99 15.19 -28.19 -10.43
N ALA A 100 14.50 -28.69 -9.42
CA ALA A 100 14.54 -30.12 -9.03
C ALA A 100 13.93 -31.04 -10.13
N LEU A 101 12.90 -30.57 -10.83
CA LEU A 101 12.20 -31.34 -11.86
C LEU A 101 12.93 -31.33 -13.21
N VAL A 102 13.79 -30.36 -13.51
CA VAL A 102 14.43 -30.19 -14.84
C VAL A 102 15.18 -31.46 -15.29
N ILE A 103 15.85 -32.16 -14.38
CA ILE A 103 16.61 -33.37 -14.70
C ILE A 103 15.75 -34.62 -14.62
N SER A 104 14.91 -34.74 -13.58
CA SER A 104 14.12 -35.96 -13.31
C SER A 104 12.83 -36.07 -14.12
N GLN A 105 12.15 -34.94 -14.34
CA GLN A 105 10.84 -34.85 -14.98
C GLN A 105 10.73 -33.61 -15.86
N PRO A 106 11.43 -33.54 -17.01
CA PRO A 106 11.52 -32.31 -17.83
C PRO A 106 10.16 -31.82 -18.37
N SER A 107 9.23 -32.72 -18.62
CA SER A 107 7.86 -32.39 -19.05
C SER A 107 7.08 -31.66 -17.98
N GLU A 108 7.16 -32.12 -16.72
CA GLU A 108 6.55 -31.46 -15.57
C GLU A 108 7.19 -30.12 -15.26
N ALA A 109 8.52 -30.01 -15.36
CA ALA A 109 9.22 -28.74 -15.21
C ALA A 109 8.72 -27.71 -16.22
N ARG A 110 8.55 -28.12 -17.50
CA ARG A 110 8.02 -27.24 -18.56
C ARG A 110 6.58 -26.82 -18.28
N ARG A 111 5.73 -27.75 -17.82
CA ARG A 111 4.34 -27.48 -17.44
C ARG A 111 4.29 -26.46 -16.31
N MET A 112 5.10 -26.64 -15.27
CA MET A 112 5.16 -25.74 -14.13
C MET A 112 5.65 -24.33 -14.49
N ILE A 113 6.60 -24.21 -15.44
CA ILE A 113 7.02 -22.89 -15.97
C ILE A 113 5.84 -22.19 -16.65
N GLN A 114 5.07 -22.93 -17.45
CA GLN A 114 3.90 -22.36 -18.13
C GLN A 114 2.84 -21.90 -17.12
N GLN A 115 2.49 -22.75 -16.16
CA GLN A 115 1.54 -22.42 -15.08
C GLN A 115 1.98 -21.21 -14.27
N LEU A 116 3.27 -21.10 -13.92
CA LEU A 116 3.82 -19.96 -13.21
C LEU A 116 3.73 -18.67 -14.05
N SER A 117 4.02 -18.76 -15.36
CA SER A 117 3.85 -17.63 -16.28
C SER A 117 2.39 -17.15 -16.36
N ASP A 118 1.44 -18.09 -16.43
CA ASP A 118 0.01 -17.77 -16.53
C ASP A 118 -0.52 -17.18 -15.21
N TYR A 119 -0.07 -17.72 -14.08
CA TYR A 119 -0.36 -17.18 -12.75
C TYR A 119 0.16 -15.72 -12.60
N LEU A 120 1.42 -15.46 -12.96
CA LEU A 120 2.00 -14.11 -12.87
C LEU A 120 1.28 -13.11 -13.77
N ARG A 121 0.95 -13.54 -15.01
CA ARG A 121 0.18 -12.70 -15.94
C ARG A 121 -1.22 -12.39 -15.41
N SER A 122 -1.88 -13.38 -14.82
CA SER A 122 -3.21 -13.24 -14.22
C SER A 122 -3.18 -12.32 -13.00
N THR A 123 -2.15 -12.44 -12.15
CA THR A 123 -1.93 -11.54 -11.00
C THR A 123 -1.85 -10.09 -11.43
N LEU A 124 -1.05 -9.79 -12.44
CA LEU A 124 -0.88 -8.41 -12.95
C LEU A 124 -2.17 -7.82 -13.54
N LYS A 125 -2.98 -8.65 -14.23
CA LYS A 125 -4.26 -8.20 -14.80
C LYS A 125 -5.35 -7.94 -13.74
N LYS A 126 -5.40 -8.73 -12.68
CA LYS A 126 -6.43 -8.62 -11.64
C LYS A 126 -6.28 -7.39 -10.74
N GLU A 127 -5.12 -6.75 -10.73
CA GLU A 127 -4.90 -5.50 -9.99
C GLU A 127 -5.74 -4.33 -10.51
N GLU A 128 -6.18 -4.38 -11.76
CA GLU A 128 -7.02 -3.35 -12.37
C GLU A 128 -8.48 -3.43 -11.91
N HIS A 129 -8.90 -4.57 -11.35
CA HIS A 129 -10.29 -4.80 -10.94
C HIS A 129 -10.43 -4.94 -9.42
N MET A 130 -11.22 -4.06 -8.84
CA MET A 130 -11.53 -4.14 -7.40
C MET A 130 -12.48 -5.31 -7.08
N TRP A 131 -13.37 -5.67 -8.00
CA TRP A 131 -14.40 -6.69 -7.87
C TRP A 131 -14.37 -7.64 -9.05
N VAL A 132 -14.46 -8.95 -8.76
CA VAL A 132 -14.51 -10.03 -9.74
C VAL A 132 -15.66 -10.99 -9.43
N MET A 133 -16.06 -11.82 -10.39
CA MET A 133 -16.98 -12.93 -10.13
C MET A 133 -16.28 -14.06 -9.36
N LEU A 134 -17.01 -14.84 -8.58
CA LEU A 134 -16.43 -15.99 -7.89
C LEU A 134 -15.82 -16.98 -8.89
N SER A 135 -16.45 -17.21 -10.04
CA SER A 135 -15.89 -18.04 -11.11
C SER A 135 -14.49 -17.59 -11.53
N GLU A 136 -14.27 -16.28 -11.74
CA GLU A 136 -12.98 -15.73 -12.11
C GLU A 136 -11.93 -15.85 -10.98
N GLU A 137 -12.37 -15.70 -9.73
CA GLU A 137 -11.49 -15.88 -8.56
C GLU A 137 -11.07 -17.34 -8.39
N LEU A 138 -11.97 -18.29 -8.66
CA LEU A 138 -11.68 -19.73 -8.62
C LEU A 138 -10.71 -20.14 -9.74
N GLU A 139 -10.88 -19.67 -10.96
CA GLU A 139 -9.92 -19.92 -12.07
C GLU A 139 -8.50 -19.44 -11.68
N TYR A 140 -8.40 -18.29 -11.06
CA TYR A 140 -7.11 -17.79 -10.58
C TYR A 140 -6.55 -18.63 -9.44
N LEU A 141 -7.40 -19.07 -8.52
CA LEU A 141 -7.01 -19.92 -7.41
C LEU A 141 -6.55 -21.29 -7.88
N GLU A 142 -7.15 -21.84 -8.95
CA GLU A 142 -6.74 -23.11 -9.56
C GLU A 142 -5.31 -23.01 -10.12
N LEU A 143 -4.94 -21.91 -10.79
CA LEU A 143 -3.56 -21.70 -11.25
C LEU A 143 -2.55 -21.75 -10.09
N TYR A 144 -2.89 -21.12 -8.96
CA TYR A 144 -2.06 -21.17 -7.76
C TYR A 144 -1.97 -22.60 -7.19
N LEU A 145 -3.11 -23.28 -7.04
CA LEU A 145 -3.20 -24.62 -6.49
C LEU A 145 -2.46 -25.65 -7.35
N ASP A 146 -2.52 -25.52 -8.66
CA ASP A 146 -1.82 -26.44 -9.57
C ASP A 146 -0.30 -26.35 -9.41
N ILE A 147 0.25 -25.15 -9.18
CA ILE A 147 1.66 -24.99 -8.88
C ILE A 147 2.02 -25.63 -7.52
N GLU A 148 1.19 -25.40 -6.50
CA GLU A 148 1.40 -26.00 -5.18
C GLU A 148 1.25 -27.56 -5.19
N LYS A 149 0.33 -28.10 -6.00
CA LYS A 149 0.20 -29.57 -6.19
C LYS A 149 1.45 -30.17 -6.83
N VAL A 150 2.09 -29.51 -7.78
CA VAL A 150 3.39 -29.97 -8.31
C VAL A 150 4.46 -29.96 -7.22
N ARG A 151 4.47 -28.96 -6.37
CA ARG A 151 5.44 -28.80 -5.29
C ARG A 151 5.30 -29.86 -4.20
N PHE A 152 4.06 -30.13 -3.78
CA PHE A 152 3.76 -31.06 -2.67
C PHE A 152 3.42 -32.48 -3.14
N GLY A 153 3.23 -32.67 -4.44
CA GLY A 153 2.89 -33.97 -5.04
C GLY A 153 1.57 -34.50 -4.52
N HIS A 154 1.54 -35.81 -4.22
CA HIS A 154 0.35 -36.53 -3.71
C HIS A 154 -0.12 -35.99 -2.35
N ARG A 155 0.73 -35.33 -1.61
CA ARG A 155 0.40 -34.81 -0.27
C ARG A 155 -0.66 -33.71 -0.25
N LEU A 156 -0.91 -33.04 -1.37
CA LEU A 156 -1.89 -31.96 -1.48
C LEU A 156 -3.01 -32.34 -2.43
N THR A 157 -4.20 -32.54 -1.89
CA THR A 157 -5.43 -32.66 -2.66
C THR A 157 -6.39 -31.51 -2.34
N THR A 158 -7.24 -31.16 -3.30
CA THR A 158 -8.24 -30.10 -3.14
C THR A 158 -9.61 -30.60 -3.56
N ASP A 159 -10.64 -30.28 -2.78
CA ASP A 159 -12.04 -30.59 -3.07
C ASP A 159 -12.85 -29.29 -3.02
N ILE A 160 -13.14 -28.72 -4.19
CA ILE A 160 -13.83 -27.44 -4.36
C ILE A 160 -15.25 -27.71 -4.85
N ARG A 161 -16.23 -27.32 -4.05
CA ARG A 161 -17.65 -27.48 -4.36
C ARG A 161 -18.35 -26.13 -4.28
N CYS A 162 -18.85 -25.66 -5.39
CA CYS A 162 -19.54 -24.39 -5.47
C CYS A 162 -20.92 -24.57 -6.08
N GLU A 163 -21.92 -23.99 -5.45
CA GLU A 163 -23.26 -23.87 -6.03
C GLU A 163 -23.20 -22.97 -7.28
N GLU A 164 -23.96 -23.30 -8.30
CA GLU A 164 -24.04 -22.52 -9.54
C GLU A 164 -24.45 -21.07 -9.28
N SER A 165 -25.36 -20.86 -8.35
CA SER A 165 -25.78 -19.54 -7.89
C SER A 165 -24.67 -18.70 -7.26
N ALA A 166 -23.67 -19.36 -6.65
CA ALA A 166 -22.53 -18.69 -6.02
C ALA A 166 -21.50 -18.20 -7.06
N LEU A 167 -21.34 -18.90 -8.19
CA LEU A 167 -20.33 -18.59 -9.20
C LEU A 167 -20.49 -17.19 -9.82
N ALA A 168 -21.75 -16.72 -9.93
CA ALA A 168 -22.07 -15.39 -10.45
C ALA A 168 -21.97 -14.26 -9.39
N MET A 169 -21.76 -14.60 -8.12
CA MET A 169 -21.62 -13.60 -7.06
C MET A 169 -20.29 -12.88 -7.15
N ARG A 170 -20.28 -11.59 -6.84
CA ARG A 170 -19.08 -10.75 -6.86
C ARG A 170 -18.40 -10.71 -5.51
N LEU A 171 -17.08 -10.73 -5.55
CA LEU A 171 -16.24 -10.59 -4.37
C LEU A 171 -15.01 -9.70 -4.68
N PRO A 172 -14.33 -9.17 -3.65
CA PRO A 172 -13.06 -8.47 -3.85
C PRO A 172 -12.02 -9.39 -4.48
N ALA A 173 -11.36 -8.97 -5.56
CA ALA A 173 -10.34 -9.75 -6.25
C ALA A 173 -9.21 -10.19 -5.29
N MET A 174 -8.65 -11.38 -5.50
CA MET A 174 -7.54 -11.94 -4.71
C MET A 174 -7.86 -12.06 -3.19
N LEU A 175 -9.12 -12.34 -2.85
CA LEU A 175 -9.55 -12.52 -1.46
C LEU A 175 -9.32 -13.95 -0.97
N LEU A 176 -9.51 -14.96 -1.84
CA LEU A 176 -9.45 -16.37 -1.47
C LEU A 176 -8.03 -16.90 -1.35
N GLN A 177 -7.09 -16.37 -2.11
CA GLN A 177 -5.73 -16.85 -2.12
C GLN A 177 -5.06 -16.84 -0.73
N PRO A 178 -5.09 -15.74 0.06
CA PRO A 178 -4.48 -15.73 1.40
C PRO A 178 -5.12 -16.74 2.35
N ILE A 179 -6.40 -17.09 2.15
CA ILE A 179 -7.12 -18.07 2.97
C ILE A 179 -6.65 -19.47 2.64
N VAL A 180 -6.54 -19.79 1.35
CA VAL A 180 -6.07 -21.10 0.87
C VAL A 180 -4.58 -21.28 1.15
N GLU A 181 -3.77 -20.23 0.99
CA GLU A 181 -2.36 -20.22 1.38
C GLU A 181 -2.19 -20.54 2.88
N ASN A 182 -3.04 -19.95 3.73
CA ASN A 182 -3.07 -20.24 5.15
C ASN A 182 -3.44 -21.72 5.42
N ALA A 183 -4.44 -22.25 4.71
CA ALA A 183 -4.86 -23.64 4.82
C ALA A 183 -3.76 -24.63 4.39
N ILE A 184 -3.03 -24.35 3.30
CA ILE A 184 -1.89 -25.14 2.84
C ILE A 184 -0.77 -25.09 3.88
N LYS A 185 -0.44 -23.89 4.35
CA LYS A 185 0.63 -23.68 5.32
C LYS A 185 0.41 -24.49 6.58
N PHE A 186 -0.73 -24.34 7.21
CA PHE A 186 -1.02 -25.00 8.49
C PHE A 186 -1.43 -26.49 8.32
N GLY A 187 -1.91 -26.87 7.15
CA GLY A 187 -2.22 -28.28 6.88
C GLY A 187 -0.97 -29.10 6.55
N LEU A 188 0.00 -28.58 5.79
CA LEU A 188 1.12 -29.34 5.24
C LEU A 188 2.43 -29.21 6.03
N TYR A 189 2.68 -28.06 6.67
CA TYR A 189 3.97 -27.86 7.36
C TYR A 189 4.06 -28.54 8.71
N ASP A 190 2.90 -28.77 9.35
CA ASP A 190 2.82 -29.38 10.68
C ASP A 190 2.59 -30.90 10.64
N THR A 191 2.43 -31.51 9.44
CA THR A 191 2.25 -32.96 9.27
C THR A 191 3.07 -33.51 8.10
N THR A 192 3.38 -34.80 8.15
CA THR A 192 3.96 -35.56 7.03
C THR A 192 2.89 -36.24 6.18
N ASP A 193 1.63 -36.24 6.60
CA ASP A 193 0.51 -36.95 6.00
C ASP A 193 -0.03 -36.19 4.76
N ASP A 194 -0.83 -36.92 3.99
CA ASP A 194 -1.60 -36.36 2.89
C ASP A 194 -2.72 -35.49 3.43
N ILE A 195 -2.91 -34.34 2.87
CA ILE A 195 -3.97 -33.42 3.26
C ILE A 195 -4.94 -33.14 2.13
N THR A 196 -6.20 -32.96 2.50
CA THR A 196 -7.24 -32.45 1.60
C THR A 196 -7.72 -31.09 2.09
N ILE A 197 -7.62 -30.09 1.23
CA ILE A 197 -8.23 -28.79 1.47
C ILE A 197 -9.60 -28.78 0.82
N GLY A 198 -10.64 -28.68 1.65
CA GLY A 198 -12.02 -28.53 1.20
C GLY A 198 -12.42 -27.06 1.06
N MET A 199 -13.14 -26.71 0.02
CA MET A 199 -13.77 -25.40 -0.16
C MET A 199 -15.23 -25.59 -0.58
N ASP A 200 -16.14 -25.07 0.23
CA ASP A 200 -17.57 -25.05 -0.06
C ASP A 200 -18.03 -23.60 -0.30
N CYS A 201 -18.69 -23.33 -1.43
CA CYS A 201 -19.24 -22.02 -1.79
C CYS A 201 -20.76 -22.10 -1.98
N ALA A 202 -21.51 -21.32 -1.23
CA ALA A 202 -22.97 -21.31 -1.28
C ALA A 202 -23.54 -19.90 -1.11
N VAL A 203 -24.74 -19.67 -1.57
CA VAL A 203 -25.50 -18.43 -1.32
C VAL A 203 -26.46 -18.67 -0.16
N LYS A 204 -26.32 -17.92 0.93
CA LYS A 204 -27.22 -17.94 2.09
C LYS A 204 -27.65 -16.53 2.45
N GLU A 205 -28.93 -16.30 2.60
CA GLU A 205 -29.47 -14.99 3.01
C GLU A 205 -28.93 -13.82 2.19
N GLN A 206 -28.85 -13.98 0.87
CA GLN A 206 -28.24 -13.01 -0.06
C GLN A 206 -26.76 -12.71 0.19
N MET A 207 -26.06 -13.56 0.91
CA MET A 207 -24.64 -13.49 1.14
C MET A 207 -23.94 -14.65 0.46
N LEU A 208 -22.81 -14.37 -0.18
CA LEU A 208 -21.89 -15.41 -0.62
C LEU A 208 -21.13 -15.93 0.62
N VAL A 209 -21.29 -17.18 0.94
CA VAL A 209 -20.61 -17.86 2.05
C VAL A 209 -19.59 -18.82 1.49
N ILE A 210 -18.33 -18.59 1.76
CA ILE A 210 -17.21 -19.45 1.35
C ILE A 210 -16.60 -20.03 2.61
N THR A 211 -16.52 -21.35 2.66
CA THR A 211 -15.97 -22.09 3.80
C THR A 211 -14.77 -22.91 3.34
N VAL A 212 -13.60 -22.63 3.88
CA VAL A 212 -12.36 -23.38 3.63
C VAL A 212 -12.05 -24.23 4.84
N LYS A 213 -11.76 -25.52 4.61
CA LYS A 213 -11.46 -26.51 5.64
C LYS A 213 -10.11 -27.16 5.36
N ASN A 214 -9.28 -27.26 6.36
CA ASN A 214 -8.02 -28.01 6.30
C ASN A 214 -7.82 -28.85 7.56
N PRO A 215 -7.08 -29.97 7.49
CA PRO A 215 -6.66 -30.72 8.67
C PRO A 215 -5.92 -29.81 9.66
N PHE A 216 -6.18 -30.05 10.94
CA PHE A 216 -5.57 -29.30 12.04
C PHE A 216 -5.34 -30.22 13.23
N ASP A 217 -4.10 -30.25 13.70
CA ASP A 217 -3.74 -30.97 14.92
C ASP A 217 -3.45 -29.95 16.04
N ALA A 218 -4.29 -29.93 17.04
CA ALA A 218 -4.21 -29.03 18.18
C ALA A 218 -2.99 -29.32 19.10
N GLU A 219 -2.43 -30.53 19.06
CA GLU A 219 -1.28 -30.92 19.88
C GLU A 219 0.04 -30.43 19.26
N ILE A 220 0.10 -30.34 17.92
CA ILE A 220 1.29 -29.93 17.17
C ILE A 220 1.23 -28.45 16.82
N SER A 221 0.06 -27.96 16.41
CA SER A 221 -0.15 -26.61 15.91
C SER A 221 -0.52 -25.65 17.05
N HIS A 222 0.40 -24.80 17.42
CA HIS A 222 0.07 -23.69 18.33
C HIS A 222 -0.59 -22.54 17.54
N PRO A 223 -1.85 -22.18 17.80
CA PRO A 223 -2.59 -21.13 17.07
C PRO A 223 -1.95 -19.71 17.12
N GLY A 224 -0.80 -19.55 17.74
CA GLY A 224 -0.13 -18.26 17.94
C GLY A 224 1.22 -18.09 17.24
N LYS A 225 1.81 -19.11 16.61
CA LYS A 225 3.17 -19.03 16.02
C LYS A 225 3.23 -18.64 14.53
N GLY A 226 2.10 -18.49 13.85
CA GLY A 226 2.07 -17.92 12.50
C GLY A 226 2.10 -16.40 12.57
N THR A 227 2.76 -15.75 11.63
CA THR A 227 2.82 -14.27 11.52
C THR A 227 1.44 -13.59 11.39
N GLY A 228 0.34 -14.36 11.36
CA GLY A 228 -1.05 -13.88 11.37
C GLY A 228 -1.44 -12.95 10.21
N PHE A 229 -0.50 -12.62 9.34
CA PHE A 229 -0.68 -11.60 8.30
C PHE A 229 -1.72 -11.98 7.23
N GLY A 230 -1.87 -13.25 6.88
CA GLY A 230 -2.80 -13.67 5.82
C GLY A 230 -4.26 -13.38 6.18
N LEU A 231 -4.77 -14.00 7.22
CA LEU A 231 -6.18 -13.83 7.63
C LEU A 231 -6.46 -12.44 8.21
N SER A 232 -5.51 -11.82 8.91
CA SER A 232 -5.68 -10.46 9.43
C SER A 232 -5.75 -9.42 8.29
N SER A 233 -5.04 -9.62 7.19
CA SER A 233 -5.15 -8.76 6.01
C SER A 233 -6.51 -8.90 5.32
N VAL A 234 -7.03 -10.13 5.21
CA VAL A 234 -8.39 -10.41 4.70
C VAL A 234 -9.43 -9.73 5.59
N GLN A 235 -9.33 -9.92 6.91
CA GLN A 235 -10.23 -9.28 7.88
C GLN A 235 -10.23 -7.77 7.76
N ARG A 236 -9.04 -7.16 7.71
CA ARG A 236 -8.89 -5.71 7.57
C ARG A 236 -9.48 -5.22 6.26
N ARG A 237 -9.25 -5.94 5.15
CA ARG A 237 -9.79 -5.58 3.83
C ARG A 237 -11.31 -5.62 3.81
N LEU A 238 -11.91 -6.68 4.36
CA LEU A 238 -13.37 -6.81 4.49
C LEU A 238 -13.95 -5.69 5.38
N SER A 239 -13.31 -5.39 6.49
CA SER A 239 -13.73 -4.31 7.38
C SER A 239 -13.69 -2.94 6.69
N LEU A 240 -12.68 -2.66 5.86
CA LEU A 240 -12.58 -1.41 5.10
C LEU A 240 -13.64 -1.30 3.99
N LEU A 241 -13.96 -2.43 3.32
CA LEU A 241 -14.90 -2.43 2.19
C LEU A 241 -16.37 -2.40 2.64
N PHE A 242 -16.68 -3.07 3.74
CA PHE A 242 -18.07 -3.28 4.18
C PHE A 242 -18.41 -2.62 5.52
N ALA A 243 -17.44 -2.00 6.19
CA ALA A 243 -17.58 -1.44 7.55
C ALA A 243 -18.09 -2.48 8.58
N ARG A 244 -17.73 -3.77 8.39
CA ARG A 244 -18.16 -4.91 9.22
C ARG A 244 -16.97 -5.78 9.61
N ASN A 245 -16.98 -6.30 10.84
CA ASN A 245 -15.92 -7.14 11.39
C ASN A 245 -16.31 -8.62 11.55
N ASP A 246 -17.55 -8.97 11.26
CA ASP A 246 -18.14 -10.31 11.39
C ASP A 246 -18.12 -11.12 10.09
N LEU A 247 -17.47 -10.60 9.04
CA LEU A 247 -17.45 -11.22 7.71
C LEU A 247 -16.40 -12.34 7.56
N LEU A 248 -15.42 -12.39 8.44
CA LEU A 248 -14.44 -13.49 8.52
C LEU A 248 -14.54 -14.13 9.90
N SER A 249 -14.66 -15.44 9.94
CA SER A 249 -14.61 -16.20 11.19
C SER A 249 -13.76 -17.45 11.03
N THR A 250 -13.12 -17.87 12.12
CA THR A 250 -12.34 -19.10 12.17
C THR A 250 -12.82 -19.95 13.34
N SER A 251 -12.84 -21.26 13.16
CA SER A 251 -13.20 -22.23 14.21
C SER A 251 -12.42 -23.52 14.05
N VAL A 252 -12.27 -24.25 15.13
CA VAL A 252 -11.71 -25.60 15.14
C VAL A 252 -12.84 -26.56 15.49
N VAL A 253 -13.06 -27.56 14.63
CA VAL A 253 -14.08 -28.58 14.83
C VAL A 253 -13.43 -29.96 14.66
N GLY A 254 -13.24 -30.67 15.77
CA GLY A 254 -12.45 -31.91 15.76
C GLY A 254 -11.02 -31.66 15.26
N ASN A 255 -10.60 -32.40 14.25
CA ASN A 255 -9.29 -32.28 13.62
C ASN A 255 -9.32 -31.39 12.36
N ALA A 256 -10.24 -30.42 12.27
CA ALA A 256 -10.33 -29.52 11.14
C ALA A 256 -10.31 -28.05 11.59
N PHE A 257 -9.48 -27.25 10.94
CA PHE A 257 -9.55 -25.78 11.00
C PHE A 257 -10.48 -25.30 9.89
N ILE A 258 -11.42 -24.48 10.26
CA ILE A 258 -12.45 -23.94 9.36
C ILE A 258 -12.33 -22.43 9.31
N THR A 259 -12.13 -21.90 8.12
CA THR A 259 -12.19 -20.47 7.84
C THR A 259 -13.44 -20.19 7.02
N GLN A 260 -14.31 -19.33 7.51
CA GLN A 260 -15.53 -18.92 6.80
C GLN A 260 -15.51 -17.44 6.48
N VAL A 261 -15.78 -17.10 5.22
CA VAL A 261 -15.94 -15.74 4.73
C VAL A 261 -17.37 -15.54 4.24
N LYS A 262 -17.96 -14.41 4.64
CA LYS A 262 -19.31 -13.99 4.20
C LYS A 262 -19.19 -12.68 3.45
N ILE A 263 -19.72 -12.64 2.24
CA ILE A 263 -19.67 -11.44 1.39
C ILE A 263 -21.10 -11.02 1.06
N PRO A 264 -21.52 -9.81 1.43
CA PRO A 264 -22.85 -9.32 1.10
C PRO A 264 -23.03 -9.25 -0.43
N GLY A 265 -24.19 -9.75 -0.93
CA GLY A 265 -24.57 -9.57 -2.32
C GLY A 265 -24.68 -8.09 -2.67
N GLN A 266 -24.15 -7.73 -3.82
CA GLN A 266 -24.28 -6.39 -4.40
C GLN A 266 -25.34 -6.37 -5.47
#